data_df3803ef1969ef136cac894d3ba90b41
#
_entry.id   df3803ef1969ef136cac894d3ba90b41
#
_cell.length_a   1.000
_cell.length_b   1.000
_cell.length_c   1.000
_cell.angle_alpha   90.00
_cell.angle_beta   90.00
_cell.angle_gamma   90.00
#
_symmetry.space_group_name_H-M   'P 1'
#
loop_
_entity.id
_entity.type
_entity.pdbx_description
1 polymer ?
#
loop_
_entity_poly.entity_id
_entity_poly.type
_entity_poly.pdbx_seq_one_letter_code
_entity_poly.pdbx_strand_id
1 'polypeptide(L)'
;MRKVIIVSSSSPDKKALAPAAPERLWPLPEKAAIFDFDGTVSDTAYLWEEVDRAFLAKRAIPYTVDFPRQLSALGFAEGARYTVERYHLDEDPDDIVEEWMRMSRALYITKAVLRPGVTEYLEALQRAHIPYALATTNTPDLLESMHRIDIQKWFPVKVYGQEVARSKAFPDIYEEAAKRLGVAPSDCIVFEDLAEALLSAHRAGCTTCAVCSGDALQDTNEVRRIADIYLEDWRDIPLGTD
;
A
#
# COMPACT_ATOMS: atom_id res chain seq x y z
N MET A 1 1.10 -38.56 43.24
CA MET A 1 1.90 -37.38 42.92
C MET A 1 1.82 -37.12 41.39
N ARG A 2 1.01 -36.16 40.95
CA ARG A 2 0.94 -35.76 39.54
C ARG A 2 1.95 -34.62 39.32
N LYS A 3 2.94 -34.82 38.45
CA LYS A 3 3.85 -33.76 38.03
C LYS A 3 3.09 -32.76 37.17
N VAL A 4 3.01 -31.52 37.64
CA VAL A 4 2.56 -30.36 36.84
C VAL A 4 3.71 -29.97 35.95
N ILE A 5 3.56 -30.16 34.66
CA ILE A 5 4.50 -29.62 33.65
C ILE A 5 4.11 -28.14 33.44
N ILE A 6 4.92 -27.25 33.96
CA ILE A 6 4.83 -25.82 33.67
C ILE A 6 5.39 -25.65 32.25
N VAL A 7 4.51 -25.46 31.27
CA VAL A 7 4.90 -25.02 29.94
C VAL A 7 5.24 -23.54 30.07
N SER A 8 6.53 -23.23 30.01
CA SER A 8 7.03 -21.87 29.89
C SER A 8 6.49 -21.28 28.58
N SER A 9 5.54 -20.33 28.66
CA SER A 9 5.15 -19.49 27.54
C SER A 9 6.33 -18.55 27.26
N SER A 10 7.15 -18.89 26.27
CA SER A 10 8.09 -17.94 25.69
C SER A 10 7.24 -16.79 25.09
N SER A 11 7.38 -15.61 25.65
CA SER A 11 6.87 -14.38 25.05
C SER A 11 7.40 -14.29 23.60
N PRO A 12 6.58 -13.90 22.62
CA PRO A 12 7.07 -13.70 21.27
C PRO A 12 8.22 -12.69 21.34
N ASP A 13 9.37 -13.08 20.80
CA ASP A 13 10.54 -12.21 20.69
C ASP A 13 10.09 -10.86 20.12
N LYS A 14 10.30 -9.79 20.88
CA LYS A 14 10.04 -8.44 20.40
C LYS A 14 11.08 -8.17 19.29
N LYS A 15 10.67 -8.39 18.03
CA LYS A 15 11.48 -8.00 16.88
C LYS A 15 11.83 -6.51 17.06
N ALA A 16 13.10 -6.16 16.92
CA ALA A 16 13.54 -4.76 16.95
C ALA A 16 12.82 -3.99 15.82
N LEU A 17 12.54 -2.71 16.05
CA LEU A 17 11.98 -1.86 14.99
C LEU A 17 12.96 -1.77 13.83
N ALA A 18 12.46 -1.84 12.60
CA ALA A 18 13.28 -1.62 11.42
C ALA A 18 13.98 -0.25 11.52
N PRO A 19 15.29 -0.19 11.24
CA PRO A 19 16.00 1.07 11.23
C PRO A 19 15.48 1.98 10.11
N ALA A 20 15.48 3.29 10.34
CA ALA A 20 15.47 4.24 9.25
C ALA A 20 16.83 4.17 8.56
N ALA A 21 16.89 3.51 7.41
CA ALA A 21 18.12 3.19 6.72
C ALA A 21 18.02 3.51 5.21
N PRO A 22 17.79 4.81 4.86
CA PRO A 22 17.64 5.22 3.47
C PRO A 22 18.87 4.91 2.61
N GLU A 23 20.06 4.81 3.22
CA GLU A 23 21.30 4.41 2.55
C GLU A 23 21.29 2.96 2.03
N ARG A 24 20.39 2.11 2.52
CA ARG A 24 20.19 0.76 2.01
C ARG A 24 19.35 0.72 0.74
N LEU A 25 18.69 1.82 0.39
CA LEU A 25 17.80 1.93 -0.75
C LEU A 25 18.51 2.45 -2.00
N TRP A 26 19.77 2.89 -1.87
CA TRP A 26 20.59 3.28 -3.03
C TRP A 26 22.09 3.16 -2.75
N PRO A 27 22.90 2.53 -3.65
CA PRO A 27 22.43 1.72 -4.79
C PRO A 27 21.56 0.56 -4.31
N LEU A 28 20.49 0.26 -5.05
CA LEU A 28 19.56 -0.80 -4.66
C LEU A 28 20.23 -2.17 -4.79
N PRO A 29 20.32 -2.99 -3.72
CA PRO A 29 20.93 -4.31 -3.78
C PRO A 29 20.01 -5.35 -4.43
N GLU A 30 18.71 -5.16 -4.40
CA GLU A 30 17.71 -5.99 -5.06
C GLU A 30 17.72 -5.76 -6.58
N LYS A 31 17.28 -6.77 -7.34
CA LYS A 31 17.26 -6.71 -8.81
C LYS A 31 16.05 -5.94 -9.34
N ALA A 32 15.01 -5.75 -8.55
CA ALA A 32 13.80 -5.07 -8.94
C ALA A 32 13.10 -4.40 -7.75
N ALA A 33 12.27 -3.39 -8.05
CA ALA A 33 11.44 -2.72 -7.06
C ALA A 33 9.95 -2.86 -7.39
N ILE A 34 9.12 -3.02 -6.37
CA ILE A 34 7.66 -3.04 -6.49
C ILE A 34 7.10 -1.97 -5.56
N PHE A 35 6.23 -1.13 -6.07
CA PHE A 35 5.68 0.00 -5.34
C PHE A 35 4.19 -0.14 -5.17
N ASP A 36 3.69 0.10 -3.97
CA ASP A 36 2.31 0.50 -3.78
C ASP A 36 2.09 1.95 -4.24
N PHE A 37 0.82 2.35 -4.39
CA PHE A 37 0.46 3.69 -4.87
C PHE A 37 0.09 4.65 -3.74
N ASP A 38 -1.05 4.39 -3.06
CA ASP A 38 -1.64 5.31 -2.09
C ASP A 38 -0.88 5.34 -0.76
N GLY A 39 -0.45 6.53 -0.33
CA GLY A 39 0.37 6.66 0.88
C GLY A 39 1.83 6.25 0.69
N THR A 40 2.16 5.54 -0.39
CA THR A 40 3.51 5.08 -0.72
C THR A 40 4.19 6.01 -1.73
N VAL A 41 3.88 5.92 -3.02
CA VAL A 41 4.47 6.81 -4.04
C VAL A 41 3.63 8.05 -4.29
N SER A 42 2.35 8.02 -3.96
CA SER A 42 1.43 9.16 -4.09
C SER A 42 0.91 9.61 -2.73
N ASP A 43 0.77 10.92 -2.57
CA ASP A 43 0.15 11.51 -1.39
C ASP A 43 -1.38 11.54 -1.60
N THR A 44 -1.99 10.36 -1.56
CA THR A 44 -3.41 10.15 -1.88
C THR A 44 -4.18 9.39 -0.81
N ALA A 45 -3.51 8.81 0.19
CA ALA A 45 -4.20 8.05 1.25
C ALA A 45 -5.28 8.90 1.93
N TYR A 46 -5.02 10.19 2.21
CA TYR A 46 -6.01 11.11 2.80
C TYR A 46 -7.25 11.36 1.91
N LEU A 47 -7.16 11.13 0.59
CA LEU A 47 -8.30 11.32 -0.31
C LEU A 47 -9.41 10.29 -0.02
N TRP A 48 -9.03 9.10 0.38
CA TRP A 48 -9.99 8.08 0.79
C TRP A 48 -10.71 8.48 2.08
N GLU A 49 -10.00 9.11 3.02
CA GLU A 49 -10.66 9.67 4.21
C GLU A 49 -11.69 10.76 3.83
N GLU A 50 -11.39 11.61 2.84
CA GLU A 50 -12.36 12.59 2.33
C GLU A 50 -13.59 11.90 1.72
N VAL A 51 -13.39 10.82 0.95
CA VAL A 51 -14.50 10.01 0.40
C VAL A 51 -15.35 9.42 1.52
N ASP A 52 -14.73 8.76 2.48
CA ASP A 52 -15.41 8.12 3.60
C ASP A 52 -16.22 9.12 4.43
N ARG A 53 -15.63 10.26 4.77
CA ARG A 53 -16.31 11.33 5.50
C ARG A 53 -17.52 11.87 4.74
N ALA A 54 -17.37 12.14 3.45
CA ALA A 54 -18.47 12.67 2.64
C ALA A 54 -19.58 11.61 2.42
N PHE A 55 -19.21 10.36 2.20
CA PHE A 55 -20.13 9.24 2.05
C PHE A 55 -20.97 9.03 3.32
N LEU A 56 -20.34 8.97 4.48
CA LEU A 56 -21.01 8.79 5.77
C LEU A 56 -21.88 10.01 6.15
N ALA A 57 -21.37 11.23 5.92
CA ALA A 57 -22.10 12.46 6.20
C ALA A 57 -23.40 12.56 5.40
N LYS A 58 -23.42 12.15 4.13
CA LYS A 58 -24.64 12.10 3.30
C LYS A 58 -25.73 11.22 3.92
N ARG A 59 -25.34 10.22 4.71
CA ARG A 59 -26.24 9.27 5.41
C ARG A 59 -26.46 9.60 6.88
N ALA A 60 -26.00 10.77 7.33
CA ALA A 60 -26.03 11.20 8.74
C ALA A 60 -25.34 10.21 9.70
N ILE A 61 -24.32 9.48 9.19
CA ILE A 61 -23.52 8.53 9.97
C ILE A 61 -22.24 9.24 10.44
N PRO A 62 -21.91 9.22 11.76
CA PRO A 62 -20.67 9.78 12.25
C PRO A 62 -19.44 9.03 11.70
N TYR A 63 -18.45 9.77 11.23
CA TYR A 63 -17.16 9.18 10.85
C TYR A 63 -16.40 8.70 12.10
N THR A 64 -15.83 7.50 12.00
CA THR A 64 -14.88 6.96 12.98
C THR A 64 -13.70 6.36 12.26
N VAL A 65 -12.51 6.41 12.86
CA VAL A 65 -11.27 5.81 12.27
C VAL A 65 -11.36 4.30 12.09
N ASP A 66 -12.30 3.64 12.77
CA ASP A 66 -12.52 2.20 12.59
C ASP A 66 -13.14 1.85 11.25
N PHE A 67 -13.88 2.79 10.64
CA PHE A 67 -14.53 2.55 9.35
C PHE A 67 -13.50 2.29 8.23
N PRO A 68 -12.58 3.21 7.90
CA PRO A 68 -11.58 2.95 6.87
C PRO A 68 -10.62 1.78 7.22
N ARG A 69 -10.32 1.53 8.50
CA ARG A 69 -9.53 0.36 8.92
C ARG A 69 -10.19 -0.96 8.55
N GLN A 70 -11.50 -1.06 8.67
CA GLN A 70 -12.24 -2.26 8.27
C GLN A 70 -12.26 -2.40 6.74
N LEU A 71 -12.44 -1.28 6.02
CA LEU A 71 -12.54 -1.29 4.56
C LEU A 71 -11.22 -1.62 3.86
N SER A 72 -10.09 -1.14 4.39
CA SER A 72 -8.77 -1.32 3.78
C SER A 72 -8.38 -2.79 3.57
N ALA A 73 -8.86 -3.68 4.45
CA ALA A 73 -8.62 -5.12 4.37
C ALA A 73 -9.57 -5.86 3.41
N LEU A 74 -10.75 -5.28 3.12
CA LEU A 74 -11.84 -5.99 2.42
C LEU A 74 -11.84 -5.78 0.90
N GLY A 75 -11.36 -4.63 0.42
CA GLY A 75 -11.57 -4.18 -0.95
C GLY A 75 -13.00 -3.69 -1.19
N PHE A 76 -13.27 -3.17 -2.40
CA PHE A 76 -14.49 -2.40 -2.66
C PHE A 76 -15.78 -3.20 -2.49
N ALA A 77 -15.90 -4.36 -3.12
CA ALA A 77 -17.15 -5.13 -3.11
C ALA A 77 -17.51 -5.67 -1.72
N GLU A 78 -16.53 -6.22 -1.00
CA GLU A 78 -16.75 -6.72 0.38
C GLU A 78 -16.93 -5.54 1.34
N GLY A 79 -16.18 -4.46 1.16
CA GLY A 79 -16.31 -3.23 1.95
C GLY A 79 -17.70 -2.61 1.83
N ALA A 80 -18.30 -2.60 0.63
CA ALA A 80 -19.65 -2.11 0.41
C ALA A 80 -20.69 -3.01 1.11
N ARG A 81 -20.57 -4.34 0.99
CA ARG A 81 -21.44 -5.28 1.74
C ARG A 81 -21.36 -5.07 3.24
N TYR A 82 -20.13 -4.99 3.77
CA TYR A 82 -19.89 -4.69 5.17
C TYR A 82 -20.54 -3.37 5.61
N THR A 83 -20.48 -2.33 4.76
CA THR A 83 -21.05 -1.01 5.05
C THR A 83 -22.57 -1.07 5.13
N VAL A 84 -23.23 -1.76 4.18
CA VAL A 84 -24.67 -2.00 4.19
C VAL A 84 -25.11 -2.72 5.47
N GLU A 85 -24.44 -3.81 5.81
CA GLU A 85 -24.75 -4.61 7.00
C GLU A 85 -24.53 -3.83 8.30
N ARG A 86 -23.39 -3.15 8.42
CA ARG A 86 -23.01 -2.41 9.63
C ARG A 86 -23.97 -1.28 9.97
N TYR A 87 -24.42 -0.57 8.96
CA TYR A 87 -25.26 0.64 9.13
C TYR A 87 -26.71 0.41 8.76
N HIS A 88 -27.09 -0.84 8.43
CA HIS A 88 -28.45 -1.22 8.04
C HIS A 88 -29.01 -0.33 6.93
N LEU A 89 -28.17 -0.11 5.89
CA LEU A 89 -28.57 0.70 4.75
C LEU A 89 -29.55 -0.05 3.87
N ASP A 90 -30.55 0.66 3.35
CA ASP A 90 -31.45 0.15 2.31
C ASP A 90 -30.91 0.55 0.92
N GLU A 91 -29.68 0.09 0.61
CA GLU A 91 -28.95 0.43 -0.61
C GLU A 91 -28.27 -0.83 -1.17
N ASP A 92 -28.14 -0.88 -2.50
CA ASP A 92 -27.36 -1.94 -3.15
C ASP A 92 -25.86 -1.72 -2.92
N PRO A 93 -25.10 -2.74 -2.50
CA PRO A 93 -23.64 -2.63 -2.37
C PRO A 93 -22.94 -2.16 -3.66
N ASP A 94 -23.43 -2.53 -4.83
CA ASP A 94 -22.84 -2.10 -6.10
C ASP A 94 -23.03 -0.60 -6.34
N ASP A 95 -24.17 -0.03 -5.95
CA ASP A 95 -24.40 1.43 -5.98
C ASP A 95 -23.44 2.19 -5.06
N ILE A 96 -23.11 1.61 -3.90
CA ILE A 96 -22.13 2.17 -2.96
C ILE A 96 -20.73 2.18 -3.60
N VAL A 97 -20.31 1.07 -4.23
CA VAL A 97 -19.03 1.02 -4.95
C VAL A 97 -18.98 2.09 -6.05
N GLU A 98 -20.05 2.23 -6.83
CA GLU A 98 -20.12 3.27 -7.88
C GLU A 98 -20.03 4.69 -7.29
N GLU A 99 -20.68 4.94 -6.15
CA GLU A 99 -20.60 6.23 -5.46
C GLU A 99 -19.16 6.51 -4.99
N TRP A 100 -18.49 5.56 -4.34
CA TRP A 100 -17.10 5.70 -3.89
C TRP A 100 -16.16 5.96 -5.08
N MET A 101 -16.29 5.19 -6.16
CA MET A 101 -15.46 5.36 -7.35
C MET A 101 -15.67 6.72 -8.03
N ARG A 102 -16.90 7.21 -8.09
CA ARG A 102 -17.19 8.53 -8.63
C ARG A 102 -16.58 9.64 -7.78
N MET A 103 -16.68 9.53 -6.45
CA MET A 103 -16.14 10.52 -5.51
C MET A 103 -14.60 10.52 -5.52
N SER A 104 -13.99 9.34 -5.45
CA SER A 104 -12.53 9.21 -5.51
C SER A 104 -11.97 9.72 -6.83
N ARG A 105 -12.60 9.39 -7.97
CA ARG A 105 -12.17 9.88 -9.30
C ARG A 105 -12.10 11.41 -9.34
N ALA A 106 -13.11 12.11 -8.81
CA ALA A 106 -13.12 13.57 -8.77
C ALA A 106 -11.95 14.17 -7.97
N LEU A 107 -11.56 13.49 -6.88
CA LEU A 107 -10.43 13.89 -6.05
C LEU A 107 -9.08 13.56 -6.73
N TYR A 108 -8.94 12.35 -7.27
CA TYR A 108 -7.71 11.92 -7.96
C TYR A 108 -7.37 12.79 -9.16
N ILE A 109 -8.35 13.14 -9.98
CA ILE A 109 -8.17 14.05 -11.13
C ILE A 109 -7.48 15.36 -10.71
N THR A 110 -7.88 15.93 -9.58
CA THR A 110 -7.49 17.29 -9.19
C THR A 110 -6.38 17.33 -8.15
N LYS A 111 -6.30 16.36 -7.24
CA LYS A 111 -5.46 16.41 -6.04
C LYS A 111 -4.28 15.43 -6.06
N ALA A 112 -4.39 14.28 -6.75
CA ALA A 112 -3.33 13.28 -6.72
C ALA A 112 -2.00 13.83 -7.24
N VAL A 113 -0.94 13.64 -6.47
CA VAL A 113 0.45 14.02 -6.80
C VAL A 113 1.40 12.94 -6.33
N LEU A 114 2.53 12.79 -7.01
CA LEU A 114 3.63 11.98 -6.47
C LEU A 114 4.24 12.68 -5.26
N ARG A 115 4.66 11.89 -4.29
CA ARG A 115 5.34 12.40 -3.09
C ARG A 115 6.70 12.99 -3.49
N PRO A 116 7.17 14.04 -2.79
CA PRO A 116 8.48 14.61 -3.04
C PRO A 116 9.60 13.54 -2.93
N GLY A 117 10.51 13.51 -3.90
CA GLY A 117 11.62 12.54 -3.98
C GLY A 117 11.30 11.26 -4.76
N VAL A 118 10.02 10.93 -4.98
CA VAL A 118 9.63 9.72 -5.73
C VAL A 118 10.08 9.80 -7.19
N THR A 119 9.88 10.94 -7.83
CA THR A 119 10.29 11.13 -9.24
C THR A 119 11.78 10.90 -9.41
N GLU A 120 12.59 11.48 -8.54
CA GLU A 120 14.05 11.37 -8.54
C GLU A 120 14.50 9.92 -8.34
N TYR A 121 13.82 9.19 -7.45
CA TYR A 121 14.11 7.78 -7.21
C TYR A 121 13.75 6.90 -8.41
N LEU A 122 12.57 7.10 -9.01
CA LEU A 122 12.16 6.37 -10.22
C LEU A 122 13.11 6.65 -11.39
N GLU A 123 13.55 7.89 -11.58
CA GLU A 123 14.54 8.24 -12.59
C GLU A 123 15.90 7.58 -12.32
N ALA A 124 16.32 7.48 -11.06
CA ALA A 124 17.54 6.77 -10.70
C ALA A 124 17.46 5.27 -11.04
N LEU A 125 16.32 4.63 -10.75
CA LEU A 125 16.08 3.23 -11.14
C LEU A 125 16.14 3.07 -12.67
N GLN A 126 15.52 3.99 -13.42
CA GLN A 126 15.55 3.98 -14.90
C GLN A 126 16.98 4.11 -15.44
N ARG A 127 17.77 5.07 -14.92
CA ARG A 127 19.18 5.25 -15.31
C ARG A 127 20.02 4.02 -15.00
N ALA A 128 19.77 3.37 -13.87
CA ALA A 128 20.46 2.14 -13.46
C ALA A 128 19.93 0.88 -14.15
N HIS A 129 18.93 0.99 -15.02
CA HIS A 129 18.24 -0.13 -15.67
C HIS A 129 17.67 -1.17 -14.69
N ILE A 130 17.29 -0.73 -13.49
CA ILE A 130 16.62 -1.57 -12.50
C ILE A 130 15.12 -1.60 -12.84
N PRO A 131 14.56 -2.78 -13.16
CA PRO A 131 13.14 -2.89 -13.48
C PRO A 131 12.27 -2.66 -12.24
N TYR A 132 11.11 -2.06 -12.45
CA TYR A 132 10.17 -1.84 -11.36
C TYR A 132 8.71 -1.89 -11.82
N ALA A 133 7.80 -2.16 -10.89
CA ALA A 133 6.37 -2.26 -11.12
C ALA A 133 5.57 -1.52 -10.07
N LEU A 134 4.35 -1.13 -10.44
CA LEU A 134 3.30 -0.72 -9.52
C LEU A 134 2.44 -1.94 -9.14
N ALA A 135 2.12 -2.11 -7.86
CA ALA A 135 1.19 -3.11 -7.35
C ALA A 135 0.14 -2.42 -6.47
N THR A 136 -1.06 -2.22 -6.98
CA THR A 136 -2.09 -1.39 -6.36
C THR A 136 -3.47 -2.05 -6.34
N THR A 137 -4.26 -1.73 -5.34
CA THR A 137 -5.69 -2.11 -5.27
C THR A 137 -6.60 -1.18 -6.07
N ASN A 138 -6.09 -0.04 -6.53
CA ASN A 138 -6.82 0.87 -7.41
C ASN A 138 -7.18 0.22 -8.75
N THR A 139 -8.14 0.84 -9.45
CA THR A 139 -8.50 0.43 -10.80
C THR A 139 -7.68 1.18 -11.86
N PRO A 140 -7.47 0.59 -13.05
CA PRO A 140 -6.83 1.30 -14.16
C PRO A 140 -7.47 2.64 -14.46
N ASP A 141 -8.80 2.68 -14.57
CA ASP A 141 -9.57 3.88 -14.89
C ASP A 141 -9.37 5.01 -13.89
N LEU A 142 -9.21 4.67 -12.60
CA LEU A 142 -8.96 5.66 -11.57
C LEU A 142 -7.57 6.29 -11.75
N LEU A 143 -6.53 5.46 -11.87
CA LEU A 143 -5.16 5.96 -12.02
C LEU A 143 -4.93 6.69 -13.34
N GLU A 144 -5.55 6.25 -14.44
CA GLU A 144 -5.47 6.93 -15.74
C GLU A 144 -6.25 8.25 -15.78
N SER A 145 -7.17 8.47 -14.83
CA SER A 145 -7.92 9.73 -14.74
C SER A 145 -7.11 10.89 -14.17
N MET A 146 -5.96 10.65 -13.55
CA MET A 146 -5.14 11.67 -12.92
C MET A 146 -4.53 12.62 -13.95
N HIS A 147 -4.67 13.94 -13.72
CA HIS A 147 -4.12 14.96 -14.63
C HIS A 147 -2.69 15.36 -14.31
N ARG A 148 -2.24 15.09 -13.08
CA ARG A 148 -0.94 15.54 -12.57
C ARG A 148 0.10 14.44 -12.51
N ILE A 149 -0.32 13.18 -12.70
CA ILE A 149 0.56 12.01 -12.72
C ILE A 149 0.31 11.26 -14.02
N ASP A 150 1.34 11.16 -14.87
CA ASP A 150 1.32 10.26 -16.02
C ASP A 150 1.70 8.86 -15.56
N ILE A 151 0.69 8.06 -15.21
CA ILE A 151 0.90 6.70 -14.67
C ILE A 151 1.54 5.76 -15.69
N GLN A 152 1.33 6.00 -16.98
CA GLN A 152 1.93 5.19 -18.04
C GLN A 152 3.42 5.48 -18.18
N LYS A 153 3.81 6.75 -18.07
CA LYS A 153 5.20 7.19 -18.10
C LYS A 153 5.99 6.63 -16.91
N TRP A 154 5.43 6.78 -15.70
CA TRP A 154 6.15 6.46 -14.47
C TRP A 154 6.15 4.98 -14.15
N PHE A 155 5.09 4.25 -14.48
CA PHE A 155 4.98 2.83 -14.17
C PHE A 155 4.59 2.04 -15.43
N PRO A 156 5.57 1.67 -16.28
CA PRO A 156 5.29 0.88 -17.48
C PRO A 156 4.77 -0.52 -17.15
N VAL A 157 5.19 -1.10 -16.03
CA VAL A 157 4.69 -2.38 -15.52
C VAL A 157 3.76 -2.11 -14.32
N LYS A 158 2.55 -2.62 -14.39
CA LYS A 158 1.52 -2.46 -13.35
C LYS A 158 0.83 -3.78 -13.10
N VAL A 159 0.43 -4.03 -11.84
CA VAL A 159 -0.46 -5.10 -11.42
C VAL A 159 -1.58 -4.46 -10.59
N TYR A 160 -2.80 -4.70 -11.00
CA TYR A 160 -3.98 -4.21 -10.31
C TYR A 160 -4.62 -5.33 -9.47
N GLY A 161 -5.17 -4.99 -8.31
CA GLY A 161 -5.79 -5.97 -7.42
C GLY A 161 -6.85 -6.84 -8.08
N GLN A 162 -7.57 -6.30 -9.07
CA GLN A 162 -8.57 -7.05 -9.85
C GLN A 162 -7.99 -8.10 -10.82
N GLU A 163 -6.68 -8.08 -11.08
CA GLU A 163 -5.99 -9.03 -11.97
C GLU A 163 -5.50 -10.28 -11.23
N VAL A 164 -5.58 -10.30 -9.90
CA VAL A 164 -5.15 -11.41 -9.06
C VAL A 164 -6.32 -12.04 -8.32
N ALA A 165 -6.15 -13.29 -7.86
CA ALA A 165 -7.26 -14.06 -7.31
C ALA A 165 -7.68 -13.59 -5.91
N ARG A 166 -6.76 -13.04 -5.12
CA ARG A 166 -6.97 -12.68 -3.72
C ARG A 166 -6.56 -11.23 -3.47
N SER A 167 -7.12 -10.63 -2.41
CA SER A 167 -6.80 -9.26 -2.00
C SER A 167 -5.31 -9.10 -1.66
N LYS A 168 -4.87 -7.85 -1.50
CA LYS A 168 -3.47 -7.47 -1.17
C LYS A 168 -3.00 -8.01 0.20
N ALA A 169 -3.91 -8.54 1.03
CA ALA A 169 -3.59 -9.32 2.22
C ALA A 169 -2.88 -10.65 1.91
N PHE A 170 -2.88 -11.08 0.64
CA PHE A 170 -2.21 -12.28 0.15
C PHE A 170 -1.08 -11.93 -0.84
N PRO A 171 -0.06 -12.80 -1.00
CA PRO A 171 1.14 -12.49 -1.78
C PRO A 171 0.94 -12.37 -3.30
N ASP A 172 -0.22 -12.74 -3.80
CA ASP A 172 -0.54 -12.90 -5.24
C ASP A 172 -0.13 -11.68 -6.08
N ILE A 173 -0.39 -10.47 -5.60
CA ILE A 173 -0.09 -9.25 -6.36
C ILE A 173 1.42 -9.01 -6.51
N TYR A 174 2.20 -9.33 -5.46
CA TYR A 174 3.65 -9.18 -5.47
C TYR A 174 4.34 -10.29 -6.28
N GLU A 175 3.81 -11.51 -6.20
CA GLU A 175 4.25 -12.64 -7.02
C GLU A 175 4.02 -12.36 -8.52
N GLU A 176 2.84 -11.84 -8.89
CA GLU A 176 2.53 -11.46 -10.27
C GLU A 176 3.39 -10.27 -10.73
N ALA A 177 3.66 -9.29 -9.85
CA ALA A 177 4.55 -8.18 -10.18
C ALA A 177 5.98 -8.66 -10.46
N ALA A 178 6.55 -9.49 -9.59
CA ALA A 178 7.88 -10.08 -9.80
C ALA A 178 7.96 -10.90 -11.11
N LYS A 179 6.91 -11.68 -11.39
CA LYS A 179 6.78 -12.43 -12.63
C LYS A 179 6.75 -11.52 -13.87
N ARG A 180 6.01 -10.42 -13.86
CA ARG A 180 5.98 -9.43 -14.95
C ARG A 180 7.33 -8.73 -15.14
N LEU A 181 8.10 -8.56 -14.07
CA LEU A 181 9.46 -8.02 -14.11
C LEU A 181 10.52 -9.06 -14.53
N GLY A 182 10.15 -10.34 -14.60
CA GLY A 182 11.05 -11.42 -15.00
C GLY A 182 12.07 -11.83 -13.93
N VAL A 183 11.76 -11.60 -12.65
CA VAL A 183 12.62 -11.90 -11.50
C VAL A 183 11.88 -12.76 -10.47
N ALA A 184 12.64 -13.36 -9.54
CA ALA A 184 12.03 -14.04 -8.40
C ALA A 184 11.55 -13.00 -7.35
N PRO A 185 10.48 -13.28 -6.58
CA PRO A 185 10.07 -12.40 -5.49
C PRO A 185 11.21 -12.09 -4.49
N SER A 186 12.09 -13.04 -4.22
CA SER A 186 13.26 -12.85 -3.35
C SER A 186 14.32 -11.88 -3.89
N ASP A 187 14.23 -11.51 -5.15
CA ASP A 187 15.09 -10.51 -5.81
C ASP A 187 14.43 -9.12 -5.83
N CYS A 188 13.23 -8.97 -5.22
CA CYS A 188 12.46 -7.74 -5.20
C CYS A 188 12.48 -7.07 -3.82
N ILE A 189 12.49 -5.74 -3.84
CA ILE A 189 12.08 -4.94 -2.69
C ILE A 189 10.65 -4.40 -2.93
N VAL A 190 9.81 -4.43 -1.90
CA VAL A 190 8.46 -3.88 -1.94
C VAL A 190 8.38 -2.65 -1.02
N PHE A 191 7.94 -1.54 -1.57
CA PHE A 191 7.64 -0.31 -0.85
C PHE A 191 6.14 -0.24 -0.57
N GLU A 192 5.77 -0.09 0.69
CA GLU A 192 4.40 -0.17 1.20
C GLU A 192 4.21 0.65 2.47
N ASP A 193 2.99 1.12 2.71
CA ASP A 193 2.68 1.87 3.92
C ASP A 193 1.78 1.12 4.91
N LEU A 194 1.11 0.04 4.48
CA LEU A 194 0.19 -0.73 5.31
C LEU A 194 0.81 -2.02 5.85
N ALA A 195 0.59 -2.28 7.14
CA ALA A 195 1.12 -3.45 7.85
C ALA A 195 0.72 -4.79 7.21
N GLU A 196 -0.54 -4.95 6.83
CA GLU A 196 -1.04 -6.18 6.22
C GLU A 196 -0.39 -6.46 4.85
N ALA A 197 -0.19 -5.42 4.05
CA ALA A 197 0.44 -5.50 2.75
C ALA A 197 1.96 -5.79 2.87
N LEU A 198 2.65 -5.21 3.85
CA LEU A 198 4.03 -5.56 4.19
C LEU A 198 4.18 -7.03 4.59
N LEU A 199 3.28 -7.55 5.45
CA LEU A 199 3.26 -8.97 5.80
C LEU A 199 3.02 -9.86 4.58
N SER A 200 2.18 -9.43 3.67
CA SER A 200 1.90 -10.14 2.43
C SER A 200 3.12 -10.19 1.51
N ALA A 201 3.80 -9.05 1.31
CA ALA A 201 5.05 -8.98 0.55
C ALA A 201 6.16 -9.85 1.16
N HIS A 202 6.26 -9.85 2.50
CA HIS A 202 7.20 -10.71 3.20
C HIS A 202 6.89 -12.20 2.98
N ARG A 203 5.60 -12.60 2.96
CA ARG A 203 5.19 -13.98 2.64
C ARG A 203 5.50 -14.37 1.20
N ALA A 204 5.50 -13.43 0.26
CA ALA A 204 5.99 -13.64 -1.11
C ALA A 204 7.51 -13.89 -1.16
N GLY A 205 8.24 -13.55 -0.09
CA GLY A 205 9.70 -13.65 0.00
C GLY A 205 10.44 -12.39 -0.40
N CYS A 206 9.74 -11.27 -0.58
CA CYS A 206 10.37 -9.98 -0.91
C CYS A 206 11.06 -9.34 0.31
N THR A 207 12.10 -8.54 0.07
CA THR A 207 12.55 -7.53 1.02
C THR A 207 11.46 -6.47 1.16
N THR A 208 11.22 -5.96 2.36
CA THR A 208 10.13 -5.00 2.62
C THR A 208 10.65 -3.66 3.13
N CYS A 209 10.17 -2.59 2.54
CA CYS A 209 10.41 -1.23 2.99
C CYS A 209 9.08 -0.58 3.38
N ALA A 210 8.90 -0.31 4.68
CA ALA A 210 7.76 0.48 5.13
C ALA A 210 8.01 1.96 4.85
N VAL A 211 7.08 2.59 4.15
CA VAL A 211 7.12 4.03 3.85
C VAL A 211 6.23 4.77 4.84
N CYS A 212 6.74 5.85 5.41
CA CYS A 212 5.94 6.75 6.25
C CYS A 212 4.90 7.47 5.39
N SER A 213 3.63 7.09 5.49
CA SER A 213 2.56 7.74 4.73
C SER A 213 2.11 9.05 5.37
N GLY A 214 2.29 9.20 6.68
CA GLY A 214 1.69 10.30 7.45
C GLY A 214 0.17 10.15 7.65
N ASP A 215 -0.41 9.03 7.19
CA ASP A 215 -1.83 8.72 7.35
C ASP A 215 -2.14 8.32 8.79
N ALA A 216 -3.30 8.75 9.30
CA ALA A 216 -3.81 8.38 10.62
C ALA A 216 -4.09 6.87 10.76
N LEU A 217 -4.24 6.14 9.66
CA LEU A 217 -4.44 4.69 9.64
C LEU A 217 -3.14 3.91 9.80
N GLN A 218 -1.98 4.52 9.50
CA GLN A 218 -0.70 3.86 9.64
C GLN A 218 -0.26 3.81 11.11
N ASP A 219 -0.15 2.62 11.68
CA ASP A 219 0.59 2.42 12.93
C ASP A 219 2.10 2.32 12.62
N THR A 220 2.79 3.43 12.76
CA THR A 220 4.25 3.52 12.49
C THR A 220 5.06 2.48 13.25
N ASN A 221 4.69 2.16 14.51
CA ASN A 221 5.42 1.16 15.28
C ASN A 221 5.15 -0.26 14.75
N GLU A 222 3.95 -0.52 14.28
CA GLU A 222 3.60 -1.81 13.69
C GLU A 222 4.33 -2.04 12.36
N VAL A 223 4.25 -1.09 11.42
CA VAL A 223 4.93 -1.22 10.13
C VAL A 223 6.45 -1.35 10.28
N ARG A 224 7.05 -0.64 11.26
CA ARG A 224 8.48 -0.76 11.59
C ARG A 224 8.86 -2.08 12.24
N ARG A 225 7.93 -2.79 12.90
CA ARG A 225 8.20 -4.13 13.42
C ARG A 225 8.14 -5.21 12.34
N ILE A 226 7.37 -4.96 11.30
CA ILE A 226 7.13 -5.93 10.23
C ILE A 226 8.20 -5.82 9.14
N ALA A 227 8.50 -4.61 8.68
CA ALA A 227 9.40 -4.35 7.57
C ALA A 227 10.88 -4.66 7.90
N ASP A 228 11.69 -4.77 6.85
CA ASP A 228 13.14 -4.90 6.92
C ASP A 228 13.82 -3.54 6.96
N ILE A 229 13.21 -2.54 6.30
CA ILE A 229 13.68 -1.15 6.21
C ILE A 229 12.49 -0.22 6.49
N TYR A 230 12.75 0.95 7.05
CA TYR A 230 11.79 2.03 7.19
C TYR A 230 12.28 3.28 6.48
N LEU A 231 11.45 3.86 5.63
CA LEU A 231 11.69 5.09 4.91
C LEU A 231 10.78 6.19 5.44
N GLU A 232 11.37 7.21 6.04
CA GLU A 232 10.65 8.38 6.55
C GLU A 232 10.22 9.32 5.41
N ASP A 233 11.17 9.64 4.54
CA ASP A 233 10.97 10.54 3.40
C ASP A 233 11.79 10.05 2.19
N TRP A 234 11.21 10.08 1.00
CA TRP A 234 11.89 9.67 -0.23
C TRP A 234 13.13 10.52 -0.54
N ARG A 235 13.15 11.78 -0.08
CA ARG A 235 14.28 12.70 -0.23
C ARG A 235 15.51 12.33 0.62
N ASP A 236 15.33 11.44 1.59
CA ASP A 236 16.43 10.96 2.45
C ASP A 236 17.28 9.90 1.73
N ILE A 237 16.82 9.35 0.60
CA ILE A 237 17.58 8.37 -0.15
C ILE A 237 18.76 9.06 -0.85
N PRO A 238 20.03 8.62 -0.59
CA PRO A 238 21.21 9.29 -1.10
C PRO A 238 21.49 8.94 -2.57
N LEU A 239 20.70 9.49 -3.50
CA LEU A 239 20.77 9.15 -4.93
C LEU A 239 22.09 9.52 -5.64
N GLY A 240 23.00 10.19 -4.97
CA GLY A 240 24.21 10.73 -5.61
C GLY A 240 23.88 11.94 -6.50
N THR A 241 24.74 12.93 -6.50
CA THR A 241 24.72 13.98 -7.51
C THR A 241 25.57 13.51 -8.68
N ASP A 242 24.96 13.31 -9.85
CA ASP A 242 25.69 13.16 -11.12
C ASP A 242 26.52 14.39 -11.43
#